data_4006a57af392cbfd6e294d2f2a025782
#
_entry.id   4006a57af392cbfd6e294d2f2a025782
#
_cell.length_a   1.000
_cell.length_b   1.000
_cell.length_c   1.000
_cell.angle_alpha   90.00
_cell.angle_beta   90.00
_cell.angle_gamma   90.00
#
_symmetry.space_group_name_H-M   'P 1'
#
loop_
_entity.id
_entity.type
_entity.pdbx_description
1 polymer ?
#
loop_
_entity_poly.entity_id
_entity_poly.type
_entity_poly.pdbx_seq_one_letter_code
_entity_poly.pdbx_strand_id
1 'polypeptide(L)'
;GLLRSLRVVDFDIGTDYDVLTVSIDPGETPALAQGKKTEYVGGYGRPGAGAGWHFLTGDQRSIDALAESVGFRYEYDVETDNYIHASGIMILTPEGRVARDLYGIEFSPKDVRFSLVEAAQKKIGNPIDQLLLLCYQYDPTTGKYGLVILNSVRVAGGLTVAVLASLVIGTIRRDRRLQALAHANPSPPAPLQN
;
A
#
# COMPACT_ATOMS: atom_id res chain seq x y z
N GLY A 1 -12.89 1.00 -12.02
CA GLY A 1 -11.76 0.26 -11.44
C GLY A 1 -12.15 -1.14 -11.01
N LEU A 2 -12.78 -1.31 -9.83
CA LEU A 2 -13.02 -2.62 -9.21
C LEU A 2 -13.69 -3.65 -10.13
N LEU A 3 -14.85 -3.32 -10.72
CA LEU A 3 -15.59 -4.23 -11.58
C LEU A 3 -14.73 -4.76 -12.75
N ARG A 4 -13.89 -3.91 -13.33
CA ARG A 4 -12.97 -4.31 -14.41
C ARG A 4 -11.95 -5.34 -13.92
N SER A 5 -11.39 -5.13 -12.76
CA SER A 5 -10.41 -6.04 -12.16
C SER A 5 -11.03 -7.39 -11.82
N LEU A 6 -12.22 -7.38 -11.17
CA LEU A 6 -12.92 -8.62 -10.80
C LEU A 6 -13.34 -9.46 -12.02
N ARG A 7 -13.64 -8.83 -13.15
CA ARG A 7 -13.97 -9.56 -14.41
C ARG A 7 -12.79 -10.32 -15.00
N VAL A 8 -11.56 -9.89 -14.71
CA VAL A 8 -10.31 -10.49 -15.24
C VAL A 8 -9.73 -11.54 -14.31
N VAL A 9 -10.04 -11.48 -13.02
CA VAL A 9 -9.59 -12.47 -12.03
C VAL A 9 -10.24 -13.82 -12.31
N ASP A 10 -9.46 -14.92 -12.26
CA ASP A 10 -9.91 -16.29 -12.53
C ASP A 10 -10.70 -16.93 -11.37
N PHE A 11 -11.20 -16.12 -10.44
CA PHE A 11 -12.05 -16.54 -9.33
C PHE A 11 -13.45 -15.98 -9.49
N ASP A 12 -14.46 -16.74 -9.06
CA ASP A 12 -15.86 -16.38 -9.24
C ASP A 12 -16.49 -15.91 -7.92
N ILE A 13 -17.17 -14.77 -7.99
CA ILE A 13 -17.97 -14.23 -6.88
C ILE A 13 -19.12 -15.21 -6.58
N GLY A 14 -19.27 -15.55 -5.31
CA GLY A 14 -20.29 -16.50 -4.84
C GLY A 14 -19.88 -17.96 -4.91
N THR A 15 -18.68 -18.26 -5.44
CA THR A 15 -18.08 -19.60 -5.45
C THR A 15 -16.76 -19.62 -4.72
N ASP A 16 -15.85 -18.73 -5.09
CA ASP A 16 -14.49 -18.69 -4.53
C ASP A 16 -14.35 -17.62 -3.43
N TYR A 17 -15.11 -16.53 -3.55
CA TYR A 17 -15.14 -15.43 -2.59
C TYR A 17 -16.44 -14.64 -2.68
N ASP A 18 -16.74 -13.89 -1.63
CA ASP A 18 -17.86 -12.96 -1.57
C ASP A 18 -17.37 -11.51 -1.66
N VAL A 19 -18.23 -10.61 -2.16
CA VAL A 19 -17.99 -9.18 -2.17
C VAL A 19 -19.03 -8.47 -1.32
N LEU A 20 -18.58 -7.65 -0.39
CA LEU A 20 -19.41 -6.80 0.44
C LEU A 20 -19.23 -5.35 0.00
N THR A 21 -20.28 -4.74 -0.53
CA THR A 21 -20.35 -3.31 -0.83
C THR A 21 -21.25 -2.67 0.22
N VAL A 22 -20.68 -1.84 1.07
CA VAL A 22 -21.40 -1.22 2.19
C VAL A 22 -21.45 0.29 1.95
N SER A 23 -22.66 0.85 1.99
CA SER A 23 -22.81 2.31 1.96
C SER A 23 -22.33 2.91 3.27
N ILE A 24 -21.59 4.02 3.16
CA ILE A 24 -21.18 4.83 4.31
C ILE A 24 -22.15 5.99 4.56
N ASP A 25 -23.17 6.14 3.72
CA ASP A 25 -24.24 7.12 3.88
C ASP A 25 -25.46 6.45 4.56
N PRO A 26 -25.81 6.84 5.80
CA PRO A 26 -26.98 6.31 6.49
C PRO A 26 -28.31 6.71 5.86
N GLY A 27 -28.31 7.70 4.93
CA GLY A 27 -29.47 8.10 4.14
C GLY A 27 -29.79 7.18 2.97
N GLU A 28 -28.84 6.31 2.56
CA GLU A 28 -29.08 5.36 1.49
C GLU A 28 -30.02 4.23 1.93
N THR A 29 -30.94 3.88 1.03
CA THR A 29 -31.98 2.90 1.30
C THR A 29 -31.65 1.50 0.74
N PRO A 30 -32.22 0.42 1.29
CA PRO A 30 -32.07 -0.92 0.71
C PRO A 30 -32.55 -1.02 -0.74
N ALA A 31 -33.53 -0.20 -1.16
CA ALA A 31 -34.00 -0.17 -2.54
C ALA A 31 -32.92 0.39 -3.48
N LEU A 32 -32.20 1.43 -3.07
CA LEU A 32 -31.07 1.98 -3.82
C LEU A 32 -29.94 0.96 -3.91
N ALA A 33 -29.58 0.32 -2.80
CA ALA A 33 -28.58 -0.74 -2.77
C ALA A 33 -28.94 -1.92 -3.68
N GLN A 34 -30.22 -2.33 -3.73
CA GLN A 34 -30.69 -3.37 -4.64
C GLN A 34 -30.57 -2.96 -6.10
N GLY A 35 -30.85 -1.70 -6.45
CA GLY A 35 -30.62 -1.16 -7.81
C GLY A 35 -29.15 -1.24 -8.21
N LYS A 36 -28.26 -0.80 -7.33
CA LYS A 36 -26.81 -0.91 -7.52
C LYS A 36 -26.34 -2.36 -7.65
N LYS A 37 -26.85 -3.27 -6.81
CA LYS A 37 -26.56 -4.69 -6.93
C LYS A 37 -26.90 -5.22 -8.32
N THR A 38 -28.08 -4.90 -8.84
CA THR A 38 -28.52 -5.35 -10.16
C THR A 38 -27.59 -4.84 -11.26
N GLU A 39 -27.17 -3.58 -11.19
CA GLU A 39 -26.24 -2.96 -12.14
C GLU A 39 -24.86 -3.66 -12.10
N TYR A 40 -24.28 -3.83 -10.92
CA TYR A 40 -22.94 -4.36 -10.77
C TYR A 40 -22.83 -5.84 -11.06
N VAL A 41 -23.80 -6.64 -10.61
CA VAL A 41 -23.89 -8.08 -10.92
C VAL A 41 -24.10 -8.28 -12.43
N GLY A 42 -24.99 -7.50 -13.05
CA GLY A 42 -25.17 -7.51 -14.49
C GLY A 42 -23.90 -7.11 -15.25
N GLY A 43 -23.21 -6.07 -14.78
CA GLY A 43 -21.93 -5.63 -15.34
C GLY A 43 -20.79 -6.64 -15.15
N TYR A 44 -20.79 -7.42 -14.07
CA TYR A 44 -19.81 -8.50 -13.85
C TYR A 44 -19.99 -9.63 -14.86
N GLY A 45 -21.22 -10.04 -15.11
CA GLY A 45 -21.61 -10.89 -16.23
C GLY A 45 -21.27 -12.38 -16.07
N ARG A 46 -20.82 -12.84 -14.89
CA ARG A 46 -20.60 -14.27 -14.60
C ARG A 46 -21.75 -14.85 -13.79
N PRO A 47 -22.16 -16.11 -14.02
CA PRO A 47 -23.21 -16.79 -13.27
C PRO A 47 -22.86 -16.88 -11.78
N GLY A 48 -23.89 -16.88 -10.92
CA GLY A 48 -23.70 -17.06 -9.47
C GLY A 48 -23.35 -15.80 -8.67
N ALA A 49 -22.84 -14.77 -9.30
CA ALA A 49 -22.38 -13.55 -8.62
C ALA A 49 -23.47 -12.87 -7.77
N GLY A 50 -24.73 -13.00 -8.13
CA GLY A 50 -25.85 -12.45 -7.36
C GLY A 50 -26.01 -13.06 -5.95
N ALA A 51 -25.52 -14.27 -5.74
CA ALA A 51 -25.52 -14.91 -4.43
C ALA A 51 -24.38 -14.39 -3.53
N GLY A 52 -23.20 -14.13 -4.10
CA GLY A 52 -22.01 -13.74 -3.35
C GLY A 52 -21.67 -12.25 -3.37
N TRP A 53 -22.42 -11.41 -4.10
CA TRP A 53 -22.19 -9.96 -4.07
C TRP A 53 -23.30 -9.27 -3.28
N HIS A 54 -22.95 -8.82 -2.08
CA HIS A 54 -23.88 -8.20 -1.14
C HIS A 54 -23.74 -6.68 -1.17
N PHE A 55 -24.86 -5.98 -1.27
CA PHE A 55 -24.96 -4.52 -1.17
C PHE A 55 -25.75 -4.18 0.08
N LEU A 56 -25.09 -3.51 1.00
CA LEU A 56 -25.58 -3.31 2.35
C LEU A 56 -25.71 -1.81 2.64
N THR A 57 -26.76 -1.47 3.38
CA THR A 57 -26.96 -0.16 4.00
C THR A 57 -27.10 -0.34 5.49
N GLY A 58 -26.90 0.71 6.28
CA GLY A 58 -26.99 0.63 7.72
C GLY A 58 -27.27 1.99 8.35
N ASP A 59 -27.55 1.99 9.66
CA ASP A 59 -27.54 3.20 10.44
C ASP A 59 -26.11 3.70 10.71
N GLN A 60 -25.96 4.97 11.08
CA GLN A 60 -24.67 5.59 11.33
C GLN A 60 -23.81 4.80 12.31
N ARG A 61 -24.39 4.31 13.40
CA ARG A 61 -23.66 3.54 14.43
C ARG A 61 -23.08 2.22 13.87
N SER A 62 -23.85 1.54 13.07
CA SER A 62 -23.42 0.28 12.43
C SER A 62 -22.34 0.52 11.39
N ILE A 63 -22.47 1.59 10.61
CA ILE A 63 -21.48 2.03 9.62
C ILE A 63 -20.17 2.39 10.32
N ASP A 64 -20.21 3.21 11.38
CA ASP A 64 -19.02 3.61 12.14
C ASP A 64 -18.30 2.41 12.73
N ALA A 65 -19.05 1.49 13.36
CA ALA A 65 -18.49 0.28 13.97
C ALA A 65 -17.80 -0.62 12.93
N LEU A 66 -18.40 -0.78 11.75
CA LEU A 66 -17.77 -1.54 10.66
C LEU A 66 -16.54 -0.85 10.15
N ALA A 67 -16.61 0.46 9.86
CA ALA A 67 -15.50 1.25 9.36
C ALA A 67 -14.30 1.20 10.32
N GLU A 68 -14.55 1.38 11.62
CA GLU A 68 -13.52 1.26 12.66
C GLU A 68 -12.90 -0.13 12.68
N SER A 69 -13.71 -1.19 12.58
CA SER A 69 -13.24 -2.58 12.64
C SER A 69 -12.30 -2.96 11.51
N VAL A 70 -12.45 -2.34 10.33
CA VAL A 70 -11.59 -2.57 9.16
C VAL A 70 -10.57 -1.45 8.92
N GLY A 71 -10.50 -0.46 9.81
CA GLY A 71 -9.57 0.66 9.71
C GLY A 71 -9.91 1.68 8.61
N PHE A 72 -11.15 1.65 8.08
CA PHE A 72 -11.61 2.59 7.08
C PHE A 72 -12.00 3.92 7.72
N ARG A 73 -11.50 5.03 7.17
CA ARG A 73 -11.78 6.37 7.68
C ARG A 73 -12.49 7.20 6.63
N TYR A 74 -13.51 7.91 7.06
CA TYR A 74 -14.25 8.85 6.24
C TYR A 74 -14.70 10.05 7.09
N GLU A 75 -15.04 11.14 6.43
CA GLU A 75 -15.52 12.37 7.05
C GLU A 75 -16.67 12.92 6.20
N TYR A 76 -17.75 13.36 6.86
CA TYR A 76 -18.85 14.01 6.16
C TYR A 76 -18.56 15.49 5.98
N ASP A 77 -18.54 15.95 4.76
CA ASP A 77 -18.39 17.35 4.39
C ASP A 77 -19.76 18.00 4.23
N VAL A 78 -20.11 18.85 5.18
CA VAL A 78 -21.38 19.57 5.21
C VAL A 78 -21.53 20.58 4.06
N GLU A 79 -20.41 21.13 3.56
CA GLU A 79 -20.43 22.14 2.50
C GLU A 79 -20.78 21.52 1.14
N THR A 80 -20.28 20.34 0.87
CA THR A 80 -20.50 19.65 -0.40
C THR A 80 -21.56 18.55 -0.34
N ASP A 81 -22.11 18.27 0.85
CA ASP A 81 -23.06 17.18 1.13
C ASP A 81 -22.51 15.82 0.65
N ASN A 82 -21.23 15.55 0.93
CA ASN A 82 -20.53 14.37 0.47
C ASN A 82 -19.66 13.76 1.57
N TYR A 83 -19.34 12.47 1.41
CA TYR A 83 -18.39 11.75 2.25
C TYR A 83 -16.99 11.76 1.63
N ILE A 84 -16.02 12.35 2.33
CA ILE A 84 -14.62 12.39 1.94
C ILE A 84 -13.95 11.14 2.48
N HIS A 85 -13.40 10.31 1.62
CA HIS A 85 -12.69 9.10 2.00
C HIS A 85 -11.60 8.71 0.99
N ALA A 86 -10.62 7.92 1.44
CA ALA A 86 -9.66 7.30 0.53
C ALA A 86 -10.35 6.18 -0.28
N SER A 87 -10.10 6.13 -1.59
CA SER A 87 -10.56 5.00 -2.41
C SER A 87 -9.72 3.77 -2.12
N GLY A 88 -10.36 2.63 -1.89
CA GLY A 88 -9.69 1.37 -1.62
C GLY A 88 -10.65 0.22 -1.41
N ILE A 89 -10.09 -0.99 -1.36
CA ILE A 89 -10.80 -2.21 -0.98
C ILE A 89 -10.01 -2.93 0.10
N MET A 90 -10.71 -3.56 1.01
CA MET A 90 -10.15 -4.42 2.06
C MET A 90 -10.40 -5.87 1.68
N ILE A 91 -9.34 -6.67 1.67
CA ILE A 91 -9.43 -8.12 1.49
C ILE A 91 -9.42 -8.76 2.88
N LEU A 92 -10.45 -9.54 3.16
CA LEU A 92 -10.63 -10.19 4.46
C LEU A 92 -10.36 -11.68 4.37
N THR A 93 -9.86 -12.25 5.47
CA THR A 93 -9.80 -13.71 5.63
C THR A 93 -11.22 -14.29 5.86
N PRO A 94 -11.43 -15.61 5.75
CA PRO A 94 -12.71 -16.23 6.05
C PRO A 94 -13.21 -15.98 7.50
N GLU A 95 -12.31 -15.65 8.40
CA GLU A 95 -12.62 -15.29 9.79
C GLU A 95 -12.95 -13.79 9.97
N GLY A 96 -13.04 -13.02 8.89
CA GLY A 96 -13.36 -11.58 8.91
C GLY A 96 -12.20 -10.67 9.35
N ARG A 97 -10.95 -11.13 9.30
CA ARG A 97 -9.78 -10.32 9.62
C ARG A 97 -9.24 -9.66 8.34
N VAL A 98 -8.86 -8.39 8.43
CA VAL A 98 -8.22 -7.70 7.31
C VAL A 98 -6.88 -8.39 7.01
N ALA A 99 -6.77 -8.93 5.80
CA ALA A 99 -5.55 -9.56 5.30
C ALA A 99 -4.71 -8.56 4.49
N ARG A 100 -5.36 -7.72 3.69
CA ARG A 100 -4.69 -6.71 2.86
C ARG A 100 -5.63 -5.58 2.49
N ASP A 101 -5.07 -4.37 2.45
CA ASP A 101 -5.70 -3.18 1.89
C ASP A 101 -5.09 -2.88 0.52
N LEU A 102 -5.95 -2.60 -0.46
CA LEU A 102 -5.55 -2.12 -1.79
C LEU A 102 -6.12 -0.73 -2.00
N TYR A 103 -5.27 0.27 -2.04
CA TYR A 103 -5.66 1.67 -2.23
C TYR A 103 -5.64 2.07 -3.70
N GLY A 104 -6.50 3.03 -4.04
CA GLY A 104 -6.64 3.59 -5.37
C GLY A 104 -8.00 3.34 -6.00
N ILE A 105 -8.20 3.89 -7.20
CA ILE A 105 -9.44 3.75 -7.99
C ILE A 105 -9.36 2.62 -9.02
N GLU A 106 -8.16 2.17 -9.32
CA GLU A 106 -7.86 1.09 -10.25
C GLU A 106 -7.06 0.00 -9.51
N PHE A 107 -7.46 -1.24 -9.67
CA PHE A 107 -6.84 -2.38 -9.00
C PHE A 107 -6.25 -3.32 -10.05
N SER A 108 -4.98 -3.70 -9.88
CA SER A 108 -4.36 -4.72 -10.71
C SER A 108 -5.05 -6.07 -10.48
N PRO A 109 -5.56 -6.76 -11.51
CA PRO A 109 -6.17 -8.08 -11.34
C PRO A 109 -5.22 -9.09 -10.68
N LYS A 110 -3.92 -8.96 -10.93
CA LYS A 110 -2.88 -9.79 -10.31
C LYS A 110 -2.81 -9.56 -8.80
N ASP A 111 -2.86 -8.30 -8.36
CA ASP A 111 -2.77 -7.97 -6.93
C ASP A 111 -4.04 -8.41 -6.19
N VAL A 112 -5.21 -8.21 -6.79
CA VAL A 112 -6.48 -8.72 -6.25
C VAL A 112 -6.43 -10.25 -6.12
N ARG A 113 -5.99 -10.95 -7.17
CA ARG A 113 -5.88 -12.41 -7.16
C ARG A 113 -4.93 -12.91 -6.06
N PHE A 114 -3.74 -12.34 -5.96
CA PHE A 114 -2.79 -12.73 -4.92
C PHE A 114 -3.30 -12.45 -3.52
N SER A 115 -3.93 -11.29 -3.31
CA SER A 115 -4.51 -10.93 -2.01
C SER A 115 -5.62 -11.91 -1.59
N LEU A 116 -6.47 -12.36 -2.52
CA LEU A 116 -7.49 -13.37 -2.26
C LEU A 116 -6.88 -14.73 -1.89
N VAL A 117 -5.82 -15.16 -2.61
CA VAL A 117 -5.10 -16.42 -2.28
C VAL A 117 -4.44 -16.35 -0.91
N GLU A 118 -3.79 -15.23 -0.58
CA GLU A 118 -3.17 -15.03 0.74
C GLU A 118 -4.21 -15.03 1.85
N ALA A 119 -5.33 -14.33 1.66
CA ALA A 119 -6.43 -14.29 2.61
C ALA A 119 -7.06 -15.68 2.85
N ALA A 120 -7.28 -16.46 1.79
CA ALA A 120 -7.78 -17.84 1.88
C ALA A 120 -6.83 -18.76 2.67
N GLN A 121 -5.51 -18.51 2.61
CA GLN A 121 -4.50 -19.23 3.41
C GLN A 121 -4.34 -18.67 4.83
N LYS A 122 -5.18 -17.74 5.26
CA LYS A 122 -5.11 -17.04 6.55
C LYS A 122 -3.80 -16.28 6.78
N LYS A 123 -3.10 -15.95 5.71
CA LYS A 123 -1.91 -15.10 5.77
C LYS A 123 -2.38 -13.65 5.92
N ILE A 124 -2.05 -13.06 7.05
CA ILE A 124 -2.21 -11.62 7.29
C ILE A 124 -0.94 -10.97 6.77
N GLY A 125 -1.12 -9.86 6.02
CA GLY A 125 -0.05 -9.19 5.30
C GLY A 125 1.27 -9.04 6.07
N ASN A 126 2.37 -8.99 5.31
CA ASN A 126 3.72 -8.93 5.84
C ASN A 126 3.90 -7.69 6.75
N PRO A 127 4.59 -7.80 7.91
CA PRO A 127 4.95 -6.64 8.75
C PRO A 127 5.66 -5.50 8.01
N ILE A 128 6.32 -5.81 6.89
CA ILE A 128 6.96 -4.83 5.99
C ILE A 128 5.90 -3.96 5.29
N ASP A 129 4.74 -4.54 4.92
CA ASP A 129 3.63 -3.78 4.32
C ASP A 129 3.02 -2.82 5.35
N GLN A 130 2.94 -3.20 6.63
CA GLN A 130 2.53 -2.31 7.72
C GLN A 130 3.52 -1.16 7.93
N LEU A 131 4.82 -1.41 7.79
CA LEU A 131 5.84 -0.37 7.88
C LEU A 131 5.76 0.60 6.68
N LEU A 132 5.52 0.07 5.47
CA LEU A 132 5.30 0.89 4.28
C LEU A 132 4.01 1.72 4.37
N LEU A 133 2.94 1.19 4.97
CA LEU A 133 1.70 1.92 5.24
C LEU A 133 1.91 3.05 6.26
N LEU A 134 2.78 2.87 7.25
CA LEU A 134 3.16 3.93 8.18
C LEU A 134 3.90 5.10 7.47
N CYS A 135 4.65 4.78 6.40
CA CYS A 135 5.31 5.77 5.56
C CYS A 135 4.36 6.41 4.53
N TYR A 136 3.21 5.77 4.23
CA TYR A 136 2.23 6.20 3.24
C TYR A 136 1.05 6.93 3.87
N GLN A 137 1.30 7.79 4.87
CA GLN A 137 0.32 8.78 5.29
C GLN A 137 0.19 9.84 4.18
N TYR A 138 -0.57 9.48 3.15
CA TYR A 138 -1.08 10.46 2.21
C TYR A 138 -2.09 11.31 2.95
N ASP A 139 -1.80 12.59 3.11
CA ASP A 139 -2.76 13.58 3.60
C ASP A 139 -3.59 14.06 2.40
N PRO A 140 -4.86 13.62 2.27
CA PRO A 140 -5.70 13.98 1.14
C PRO A 140 -6.07 15.47 1.13
N THR A 141 -5.94 16.17 2.28
CA THR A 141 -6.32 17.58 2.38
C THR A 141 -5.27 18.54 1.82
N THR A 142 -3.99 18.13 1.81
CA THR A 142 -2.90 18.99 1.35
C THR A 142 -2.25 18.55 0.05
N GLY A 143 -2.54 17.34 -0.46
CA GLY A 143 -1.94 16.79 -1.68
C GLY A 143 -0.41 16.66 -1.63
N LYS A 144 0.20 16.79 -0.44
CA LYS A 144 1.65 16.79 -0.25
C LYS A 144 2.09 15.55 0.52
N TYR A 145 3.19 14.98 0.08
CA TYR A 145 3.92 13.98 0.87
C TYR A 145 4.29 14.58 2.22
N GLY A 146 3.82 13.95 3.29
CA GLY A 146 3.95 14.49 4.65
C GLY A 146 5.41 14.86 4.98
N LEU A 147 5.60 15.89 5.80
CA LEU A 147 6.90 16.39 6.27
C LEU A 147 7.82 15.27 6.80
N VAL A 148 7.25 14.17 7.28
CA VAL A 148 7.97 12.99 7.77
C VAL A 148 8.74 12.30 6.64
N ILE A 149 8.14 12.12 5.45
CA ILE A 149 8.81 11.48 4.30
C ILE A 149 9.94 12.37 3.78
N LEU A 150 9.69 13.67 3.63
CA LEU A 150 10.71 14.63 3.20
C LEU A 150 11.90 14.66 4.18
N ASN A 151 11.65 14.63 5.47
CA ASN A 151 12.71 14.61 6.47
C ASN A 151 13.44 13.27 6.50
N SER A 152 12.75 12.14 6.34
CA SER A 152 13.38 10.81 6.27
C SER A 152 14.30 10.69 5.06
N VAL A 153 13.87 11.18 3.90
CA VAL A 153 14.70 11.20 2.67
C VAL A 153 15.92 12.12 2.84
N ARG A 154 15.76 13.28 3.49
CA ARG A 154 16.88 14.20 3.79
C ARG A 154 17.89 13.57 4.73
N VAL A 155 17.44 12.90 5.81
CA VAL A 155 18.32 12.23 6.76
C VAL A 155 19.05 11.06 6.10
N ALA A 156 18.33 10.20 5.35
CA ALA A 156 18.95 9.08 4.64
C ALA A 156 19.97 9.56 3.59
N GLY A 157 19.64 10.60 2.82
CA GLY A 157 20.54 11.22 1.87
C GLY A 157 21.79 11.81 2.52
N GLY A 158 21.62 12.55 3.63
CA GLY A 158 22.74 13.10 4.40
C GLY A 158 23.66 12.02 4.96
N LEU A 159 23.12 10.93 5.48
CA LEU A 159 23.87 9.77 5.97
C LEU A 159 24.69 9.11 4.84
N THR A 160 24.09 8.92 3.69
CA THR A 160 24.76 8.34 2.52
C THR A 160 25.94 9.22 2.08
N VAL A 161 25.76 10.53 1.98
CA VAL A 161 26.83 11.46 1.63
C VAL A 161 27.96 11.45 2.68
N ALA A 162 27.63 11.41 3.98
CA ALA A 162 28.62 11.35 5.04
C ALA A 162 29.46 10.07 4.98
N VAL A 163 28.83 8.92 4.74
CA VAL A 163 29.53 7.63 4.58
C VAL A 163 30.46 7.65 3.36
N LEU A 164 29.99 8.11 2.21
CA LEU A 164 30.81 8.21 1.00
C LEU A 164 31.99 9.18 1.19
N ALA A 165 31.76 10.34 1.79
CA ALA A 165 32.82 11.30 2.08
C ALA A 165 33.87 10.71 3.03
N SER A 166 33.44 9.98 4.05
CA SER A 166 34.33 9.31 5.01
C SER A 166 35.21 8.25 4.34
N LEU A 167 34.63 7.46 3.42
CA LEU A 167 35.36 6.46 2.63
C LEU A 167 36.40 7.13 1.72
N VAL A 168 36.01 8.18 0.99
CA VAL A 168 36.92 8.91 0.11
C VAL A 168 38.06 9.56 0.90
N ILE A 169 37.77 10.23 2.02
CA ILE A 169 38.82 10.82 2.89
C ILE A 169 39.72 9.74 3.44
N GLY A 170 39.17 8.58 3.83
CA GLY A 170 39.94 7.44 4.34
C GLY A 170 40.92 6.90 3.29
N THR A 171 40.47 6.74 2.05
CA THR A 171 41.34 6.28 0.94
C THR A 171 42.44 7.29 0.63
N ILE A 172 42.10 8.58 0.51
CA ILE A 172 43.09 9.65 0.27
C ILE A 172 44.14 9.70 1.39
N ARG A 173 43.71 9.61 2.66
CA ARG A 173 44.64 9.60 3.81
C ARG A 173 45.54 8.36 3.80
N ARG A 174 45.01 7.20 3.44
CA ARG A 174 45.77 5.96 3.30
C ARG A 174 46.84 6.09 2.20
N ASP A 175 46.45 6.58 1.03
CA ASP A 175 47.38 6.75 -0.09
C ASP A 175 48.50 7.75 0.22
N ARG A 176 48.17 8.86 0.88
CA ARG A 176 49.19 9.82 1.35
C ARG A 176 50.16 9.21 2.35
N ARG A 177 49.67 8.37 3.29
CA ARG A 177 50.55 7.65 4.22
C ARG A 177 51.47 6.66 3.54
N LEU A 178 50.95 5.90 2.55
CA LEU A 178 51.76 4.95 1.79
C LEU A 178 52.83 5.67 0.96
N GLN A 179 52.52 6.78 0.33
CA GLN A 179 53.50 7.63 -0.39
C GLN A 179 54.56 8.19 0.55
N ALA A 180 54.18 8.67 1.73
CA ALA A 180 55.14 9.17 2.72
C ALA A 180 56.13 8.08 3.19
N LEU A 181 55.60 6.86 3.39
CA LEU A 181 56.45 5.71 3.79
C LEU A 181 57.38 5.27 2.65
N ALA A 182 56.93 5.33 1.39
CA ALA A 182 57.75 5.02 0.21
C ALA A 182 58.91 6.05 0.02
N HIS A 183 58.67 7.31 0.32
CA HIS A 183 59.74 8.36 0.28
C HIS A 183 60.70 8.26 1.46
N ALA A 184 60.26 7.73 2.62
CA ALA A 184 61.12 7.60 3.81
C ALA A 184 62.08 6.38 3.72
N ASN A 185 61.85 5.45 2.81
CA ASN A 185 62.71 4.27 2.62
C ASN A 185 63.05 4.08 1.14
N PRO A 186 63.97 4.92 0.57
CA PRO A 186 64.43 4.76 -0.81
C PRO A 186 65.16 3.42 -0.97
N SER A 187 64.72 2.66 -1.96
CA SER A 187 65.38 1.40 -2.33
C SER A 187 66.86 1.60 -2.65
N PRO A 188 67.79 0.75 -2.22
CA PRO A 188 69.21 0.90 -2.54
C PRO A 188 69.39 0.84 -4.08
N PRO A 189 70.36 1.60 -4.62
CA PRO A 189 70.61 1.62 -6.07
C PRO A 189 71.03 0.22 -6.56
N ALA A 190 70.50 -0.17 -7.71
CA ALA A 190 70.82 -1.45 -8.35
C ALA A 190 72.34 -1.57 -8.58
N PRO A 191 72.95 -2.77 -8.32
CA PRO A 191 74.38 -2.96 -8.57
C PRO A 191 74.70 -2.78 -10.05
N LEU A 192 75.74 -1.97 -10.32
CA LEU A 192 76.28 -1.76 -11.65
C LEU A 192 76.79 -3.12 -12.17
N GLN A 193 76.19 -3.63 -13.25
CA GLN A 193 76.68 -4.79 -13.97
C GLN A 193 77.87 -4.32 -14.83
N ASN A 194 79.05 -4.86 -14.49
CA ASN A 194 80.23 -4.81 -15.35
C ASN A 194 80.16 -5.87 -16.41
#